data_e6f606c1a44f647e88f8056a8b5e55b6
#
_entry.id   e6f606c1a44f647e88f8056a8b5e55b6
#
_cell.length_a   1.000
_cell.length_b   1.000
_cell.length_c   1.000
_cell.angle_alpha   90.00
_cell.angle_beta   90.00
_cell.angle_gamma   90.00
#
_symmetry.space_group_name_H-M   'P 1'
#
loop_
_entity.id
_entity.type
_entity.pdbx_description
1 polymer ?
#
loop_
_entity_poly.entity_id
_entity_poly.type
_entity_poly.pdbx_seq_one_letter_code
_entity_poly.pdbx_strand_id
1 'polypeptide(L)'
;MTTSPTKTQNSKTRDAPEDKEEVRKQFDVGFLKVVKYPEWVANIVPVSKKDGKVKMCVDYKDLDRASPKDNFSLPHIDTLIDNTTKNSLFSFMDGFFRYNQIRMAFEDLEKTNFVTI
;
A
#
# COMPACT_ATOMS: atom_id res chain seq x y z
N MET A 1 19.21 12.71 10.46
CA MET A 1 18.55 11.48 10.02
C MET A 1 19.38 10.84 8.93
N THR A 2 20.14 9.85 9.26
CA THR A 2 20.88 9.07 8.28
C THR A 2 19.91 8.09 7.65
N THR A 3 19.39 8.43 6.49
CA THR A 3 18.75 7.47 5.62
C THR A 3 19.82 6.50 5.15
N SER A 4 19.85 5.29 5.72
CA SER A 4 20.64 4.24 5.12
C SER A 4 20.14 4.07 3.70
N PRO A 5 21.03 4.15 2.69
CA PRO A 5 20.61 3.80 1.35
C PRO A 5 20.12 2.36 1.42
N THR A 6 18.92 2.13 1.00
CA THR A 6 18.39 0.78 0.87
C THR A 6 19.37 0.04 -0.01
N LYS A 7 20.12 -0.88 0.58
CA LYS A 7 20.88 -1.81 -0.22
C LYS A 7 19.87 -2.46 -1.13
N THR A 8 20.01 -2.25 -2.39
CA THR A 8 19.24 -2.88 -3.44
C THR A 8 19.43 -4.39 -3.27
N GLN A 9 18.61 -4.97 -2.42
CA GLN A 9 18.46 -6.40 -2.45
C GLN A 9 17.85 -6.66 -3.82
N ASN A 10 18.58 -7.44 -4.63
CA ASN A 10 18.21 -7.86 -5.96
C ASN A 10 16.71 -7.79 -6.19
N SER A 11 16.24 -6.65 -6.66
CA SER A 11 14.88 -6.51 -7.11
C SER A 11 14.74 -7.40 -8.32
N LYS A 12 14.28 -8.62 -8.11
CA LYS A 12 13.90 -9.48 -9.22
C LYS A 12 12.76 -8.76 -9.92
N THR A 13 13.11 -8.10 -11.01
CA THR A 13 12.13 -7.55 -11.92
C THR A 13 11.27 -8.70 -12.42
N ARG A 14 10.02 -8.73 -12.01
CA ARG A 14 9.10 -9.78 -12.42
C ARG A 14 8.36 -9.32 -13.65
N ASP A 15 8.53 -10.11 -14.71
CA ASP A 15 7.93 -9.90 -16.03
C ASP A 15 6.59 -10.61 -16.23
N ALA A 16 5.90 -10.98 -15.15
CA ALA A 16 4.60 -11.63 -15.29
C ALA A 16 3.58 -10.69 -15.96
N PRO A 17 2.89 -11.13 -17.04
CA PRO A 17 1.91 -10.28 -17.74
C PRO A 17 0.79 -9.76 -16.83
N GLU A 18 0.43 -10.54 -15.84
CA GLU A 18 -0.62 -10.21 -14.86
C GLU A 18 -0.21 -9.05 -13.95
N ASP A 19 1.07 -9.00 -13.56
CA ASP A 19 1.62 -7.91 -12.73
C ASP A 19 1.62 -6.60 -13.51
N LYS A 20 1.95 -6.64 -14.78
CA LYS A 20 1.93 -5.47 -15.67
C LYS A 20 0.53 -4.91 -15.85
N GLU A 21 -0.45 -5.77 -16.00
CA GLU A 21 -1.84 -5.37 -16.16
C GLU A 21 -2.38 -4.68 -14.89
N GLU A 22 -2.09 -5.24 -13.73
CA GLU A 22 -2.50 -4.66 -12.46
C GLU A 22 -1.85 -3.29 -12.21
N VAL A 23 -0.55 -3.16 -12.47
CA VAL A 23 0.17 -1.88 -12.38
C VAL A 23 -0.43 -0.85 -13.33
N ARG A 24 -0.76 -1.23 -14.56
CA ARG A 24 -1.37 -0.36 -15.54
C ARG A 24 -2.73 0.16 -15.09
N LYS A 25 -3.56 -0.71 -14.53
CA LYS A 25 -4.85 -0.33 -13.96
C LYS A 25 -4.70 0.71 -12.86
N GLN A 26 -3.80 0.48 -11.93
CA GLN A 26 -3.55 1.40 -10.83
C GLN A 26 -2.97 2.73 -11.31
N PHE A 27 -2.13 2.71 -12.32
CA PHE A 27 -1.58 3.91 -12.94
C PHE A 27 -2.67 4.73 -13.65
N ASP A 28 -3.54 4.09 -14.41
CA ASP A 28 -4.63 4.74 -15.14
C ASP A 28 -5.66 5.41 -14.23
N VAL A 29 -5.88 4.83 -13.04
CA VAL A 29 -6.77 5.42 -12.01
C VAL A 29 -6.09 6.53 -11.20
N GLY A 30 -4.81 6.76 -11.39
CA GLY A 30 -4.06 7.82 -10.70
C GLY A 30 -3.51 7.45 -9.32
N PHE A 31 -3.46 6.17 -8.98
CA PHE A 31 -2.86 5.70 -7.71
C PHE A 31 -1.34 5.61 -7.75
N LEU A 32 -0.76 5.51 -8.93
CA LEU A 32 0.67 5.39 -9.16
C LEU A 32 1.21 6.55 -9.98
N LYS A 33 2.43 6.94 -9.69
CA LYS A 33 3.16 7.99 -10.39
C LYS A 33 4.57 7.51 -10.75
N VAL A 34 5.05 7.91 -11.90
CA VAL A 34 6.44 7.65 -12.30
C VAL A 34 7.38 8.57 -11.54
N VAL A 35 8.41 7.99 -10.94
CA VAL A 35 9.43 8.70 -10.18
C VAL A 35 10.80 8.43 -10.80
N LYS A 36 11.63 9.47 -10.87
CA LYS A 36 13.02 9.38 -11.30
C LYS A 36 13.94 9.38 -10.08
N TYR A 37 14.95 8.52 -10.07
CA TYR A 37 15.98 8.45 -9.01
C TYR A 37 15.44 8.18 -7.61
N PRO A 38 14.69 7.10 -7.39
CA PRO A 38 14.18 6.76 -6.08
C PRO A 38 15.32 6.35 -5.12
N GLU A 39 15.27 6.85 -3.89
CA GLU A 39 16.18 6.40 -2.82
C GLU A 39 15.69 5.10 -2.18
N TRP A 40 14.39 4.92 -2.08
CA TRP A 40 13.73 3.74 -1.53
C TRP A 40 13.08 2.94 -2.65
N VAL A 41 13.42 1.66 -2.73
CA VAL A 41 12.82 0.75 -3.71
C VAL A 41 12.34 -0.51 -2.99
N ALA A 42 11.06 -0.81 -3.10
CA ALA A 42 10.46 -2.00 -2.53
C ALA A 42 10.33 -3.12 -3.56
N ASN A 43 10.23 -4.35 -3.08
CA ASN A 43 9.99 -5.51 -3.92
C ASN A 43 8.50 -5.78 -4.09
N ILE A 44 8.12 -6.21 -5.28
CA ILE A 44 6.76 -6.67 -5.56
C ILE A 44 6.68 -8.16 -5.26
N VAL A 45 5.64 -8.54 -4.51
CA VAL A 45 5.34 -9.94 -4.18
C VAL A 45 3.97 -10.29 -4.75
N PRO A 46 3.87 -11.13 -5.79
CA PRO A 46 2.60 -11.59 -6.29
C PRO A 46 1.99 -12.63 -5.34
N VAL A 47 0.71 -12.51 -5.07
CA VAL A 47 -0.03 -13.45 -4.23
C VAL A 47 -1.22 -13.97 -5.01
N SER A 48 -1.32 -15.29 -5.15
CA SER A 48 -2.46 -15.92 -5.80
C SER A 48 -3.70 -15.87 -4.91
N LYS A 49 -4.82 -15.47 -5.49
CA LYS A 49 -6.12 -15.52 -4.84
C LYS A 49 -6.82 -16.84 -5.11
N LYS A 50 -7.81 -17.17 -4.29
CA LYS A 50 -8.63 -18.37 -4.45
C LYS A 50 -9.42 -18.41 -5.76
N ASP A 51 -9.71 -17.27 -6.35
CA ASP A 51 -10.42 -17.12 -7.64
C ASP A 51 -9.50 -17.24 -8.87
N GLY A 52 -8.25 -17.61 -8.67
CA GLY A 52 -7.24 -17.73 -9.73
C GLY A 52 -6.62 -16.41 -10.17
N LYS A 53 -7.04 -15.29 -9.62
CA LYS A 53 -6.44 -13.98 -9.89
C LYS A 53 -5.18 -13.77 -9.04
N VAL A 54 -4.27 -12.99 -9.55
CA VAL A 54 -3.05 -12.62 -8.85
C VAL A 54 -3.20 -11.21 -8.27
N LYS A 55 -2.93 -11.08 -6.97
CA LYS A 55 -2.83 -9.79 -6.29
C LYS A 55 -1.37 -9.39 -6.20
N MET A 56 -1.08 -8.17 -6.62
CA MET A 56 0.23 -7.58 -6.46
C MET A 56 0.34 -6.96 -5.07
N CYS A 57 1.30 -7.41 -4.29
CA CYS A 57 1.64 -6.83 -3.00
C CYS A 57 3.03 -6.19 -3.07
N VAL A 58 3.23 -5.14 -2.29
CA VAL A 58 4.52 -4.48 -2.19
C VAL A 58 5.08 -4.73 -0.80
N ASP A 59 6.33 -5.15 -0.72
CA ASP A 59 7.01 -5.42 0.55
C ASP A 59 7.70 -4.14 1.05
N TYR A 60 7.11 -3.52 2.07
CA TYR A 60 7.63 -2.33 2.72
C TYR A 60 8.37 -2.60 4.03
N LYS A 61 8.85 -3.81 4.24
CA LYS A 61 9.47 -4.22 5.51
C LYS A 61 10.63 -3.31 5.94
N ASP A 62 11.48 -2.92 5.01
CA ASP A 62 12.62 -2.07 5.32
C ASP A 62 12.18 -0.62 5.60
N LEU A 63 11.21 -0.14 4.86
CA LEU A 63 10.60 1.18 5.10
C LEU A 63 9.89 1.22 6.46
N ASP A 64 9.17 0.19 6.82
CA ASP A 64 8.51 0.06 8.12
C ASP A 64 9.50 0.11 9.28
N ARG A 65 10.64 -0.55 9.14
CA ARG A 65 11.70 -0.53 10.15
C ARG A 65 12.33 0.85 10.31
N ALA A 66 12.44 1.63 9.25
CA ALA A 66 13.01 2.96 9.25
C ALA A 66 12.00 4.05 9.66
N SER A 67 10.71 3.75 9.60
CA SER A 67 9.65 4.69 9.92
C SER A 67 9.42 4.78 11.42
N PRO A 68 9.20 6.00 11.97
CA PRO A 68 8.83 6.13 13.37
C PRO A 68 7.46 5.50 13.62
N LYS A 69 7.28 4.94 14.83
CA LYS A 69 5.99 4.38 15.22
C LYS A 69 4.94 5.47 15.30
N ASP A 70 3.80 5.19 14.72
CA ASP A 70 2.61 6.01 14.90
C ASP A 70 1.98 5.72 16.27
N ASN A 71 1.85 6.75 17.08
CA ASN A 71 1.24 6.67 18.41
C ASN A 71 -0.27 6.94 18.39
N PHE A 72 -0.88 6.98 17.20
CA PHE A 72 -2.30 7.20 17.07
C PHE A 72 -3.10 6.01 17.61
N SER A 73 -3.93 6.24 18.61
CA SER A 73 -4.77 5.21 19.20
C SER A 73 -5.90 4.82 18.26
N LEU A 74 -6.00 3.53 17.96
CA LEU A 74 -7.16 3.00 17.26
C LEU A 74 -8.38 2.98 18.19
N PRO A 75 -9.59 3.30 17.68
CA PRO A 75 -10.79 3.19 18.50
C PRO A 75 -11.05 1.75 18.90
N HIS A 76 -11.45 1.55 20.17
CA HIS A 76 -11.84 0.23 20.66
C HIS A 76 -13.13 -0.24 19.99
N ILE A 77 -13.17 -1.50 19.60
CA ILE A 77 -14.34 -2.10 18.98
C ILE A 77 -15.58 -2.04 19.89
N ASP A 78 -15.40 -2.19 21.20
CA ASP A 78 -16.51 -2.10 22.17
C ASP A 78 -17.17 -0.73 22.17
N THR A 79 -16.38 0.34 22.08
CA THR A 79 -16.90 1.71 21.96
C THR A 79 -17.67 1.90 20.66
N LEU A 80 -17.19 1.34 19.55
CA LEU A 80 -17.87 1.40 18.26
C LEU A 80 -19.21 0.67 18.30
N ILE A 81 -19.26 -0.50 18.92
CA ILE A 81 -20.50 -1.29 19.11
C ILE A 81 -21.49 -0.53 19.99
N ASP A 82 -21.06 0.01 21.13
CA ASP A 82 -21.93 0.77 22.05
C ASP A 82 -22.53 2.00 21.37
N ASN A 83 -21.77 2.70 20.54
CA ASN A 83 -22.26 3.83 19.77
C ASN A 83 -23.26 3.41 18.69
N THR A 84 -23.10 2.22 18.14
CA THR A 84 -23.97 1.69 17.08
C THR A 84 -25.31 1.21 17.64
N THR A 85 -25.34 0.58 18.80
CA THR A 85 -26.56 0.00 19.41
C THR A 85 -27.61 1.02 19.81
N LYS A 86 -27.27 2.30 19.84
CA LYS A 86 -28.20 3.40 20.13
C LYS A 86 -29.13 3.74 18.96
N ASN A 87 -28.88 3.18 17.80
CA ASN A 87 -29.64 3.45 16.58
C ASN A 87 -30.47 2.23 16.19
N SER A 88 -31.65 2.46 15.62
CA SER A 88 -32.55 1.40 15.15
C SER A 88 -32.37 1.03 13.69
N LEU A 89 -31.70 1.88 12.92
CA LEU A 89 -31.41 1.66 11.51
C LEU A 89 -29.92 1.76 11.25
N PHE A 90 -29.41 0.85 10.45
CA PHE A 90 -28.01 0.79 10.10
C PHE A 90 -27.83 0.73 8.58
N SER A 91 -26.81 1.39 8.08
CA SER A 91 -26.32 1.21 6.72
C SER A 91 -24.88 0.76 6.75
N PHE A 92 -24.56 -0.19 5.88
CA PHE A 92 -23.18 -0.66 5.70
C PHE A 92 -22.56 0.00 4.49
N MET A 93 -21.40 0.59 4.68
CA MET A 93 -20.61 1.15 3.61
C MET A 93 -19.24 0.49 3.59
N ASP A 94 -18.90 -0.13 2.48
CA ASP A 94 -17.55 -0.64 2.26
C ASP A 94 -16.72 0.38 1.48
N GLY A 95 -15.51 0.66 1.96
CA GLY A 95 -14.59 1.58 1.30
C GLY A 95 -14.03 0.98 0.01
N PHE A 96 -14.44 1.51 -1.14
CA PHE A 96 -13.87 1.15 -2.42
C PHE A 96 -12.41 1.61 -2.50
N PHE A 97 -11.49 0.69 -2.84
CA PHE A 97 -10.04 0.92 -2.81
C PHE A 97 -9.43 1.29 -1.45
N ARG A 98 -10.19 1.31 -0.39
CA ARG A 98 -9.74 1.49 1.00
C ARG A 98 -8.61 2.52 1.17
N TYR A 99 -7.39 2.03 1.48
CA TYR A 99 -6.22 2.89 1.74
C TYR A 99 -5.83 3.78 0.57
N ASN A 100 -6.14 3.39 -0.66
CA ASN A 100 -5.82 4.19 -1.84
C ASN A 100 -6.66 5.46 -1.97
N GLN A 101 -7.72 5.60 -1.16
CA GLN A 101 -8.48 6.84 -1.07
C GLN A 101 -7.74 7.94 -0.31
N ILE A 102 -6.76 7.57 0.49
CA ILE A 102 -5.97 8.49 1.30
C ILE A 102 -4.76 8.92 0.49
N ARG A 103 -4.62 10.21 0.27
CA ARG A 103 -3.45 10.74 -0.41
C ARG A 103 -2.24 10.67 0.50
N MET A 104 -1.13 10.20 -0.04
CA MET A 104 0.14 10.22 0.66
C MET A 104 0.68 11.64 0.76
N ALA A 105 1.32 11.97 1.89
CA ALA A 105 2.04 13.21 2.04
C ALA A 105 3.11 13.36 0.96
N PHE A 106 3.27 14.56 0.44
CA PHE A 106 4.21 14.82 -0.66
C PHE A 106 5.63 14.37 -0.34
N GLU A 107 6.05 14.54 0.91
CA GLU A 107 7.37 14.15 1.42
C GLU A 107 7.59 12.64 1.40
N ASP A 108 6.53 11.86 1.50
CA ASP A 108 6.57 10.41 1.60
C ASP A 108 6.33 9.70 0.27
N LEU A 109 5.90 10.42 -0.76
CA LEU A 109 5.60 9.84 -2.07
C LEU A 109 6.78 9.07 -2.67
N GLU A 110 7.99 9.57 -2.49
CA GLU A 110 9.19 8.96 -3.05
C GLU A 110 9.75 7.79 -2.22
N LYS A 111 9.16 7.54 -1.04
CA LYS A 111 9.61 6.45 -0.15
C LYS A 111 8.95 5.10 -0.47
N THR A 112 7.83 5.11 -1.18
CA THR A 112 7.03 3.91 -1.45
C THR A 112 7.17 3.42 -2.89
N ASN A 113 8.35 3.53 -3.46
CA ASN A 113 8.61 3.18 -4.84
C ASN A 113 8.84 1.68 -5.03
N PHE A 114 8.47 1.20 -6.19
CA PHE A 114 8.81 -0.14 -6.67
C PHE A 114 9.14 -0.10 -8.16
N VAL A 115 9.87 -1.10 -8.63
CA VAL A 115 10.26 -1.21 -10.03
C VAL A 115 9.36 -2.19 -10.76
N THR A 116 8.85 -1.78 -11.90
CA THR A 116 8.12 -2.63 -12.84
C THR A 116 8.62 -2.36 -14.25
N ILE A 117 8.49 -3.32 -15.11
CA ILE A 117 8.85 -3.19 -16.54
C ILE A 117 7.62 -2.78 -17.36
#